data_a9404a3b8206de1211beea4e5bed1f40
#
_entry.id   a9404a3b8206de1211beea4e5bed1f40
#
_cell.length_a   1.000
_cell.length_b   1.000
_cell.length_c   1.000
_cell.angle_alpha   90.00
_cell.angle_beta   90.00
_cell.angle_gamma   90.00
#
_symmetry.space_group_name_H-M   'P 1'
#
loop_
_entity.id
_entity.type
_entity.pdbx_description
1 polymer ?
#
loop_
_entity_poly.entity_id
_entity_poly.type
_entity_poly.pdbx_seq_one_letter_code
_entity_poly.pdbx_strand_id
1 'polypeptide(L)'
;MASVTKSMAALSSPSSSRYATSVSGPAMMTLLPAVSLSSRRGLPECKGLKIQSYSKLSFASYNSRYPGVSKRRAAVVCEAQETALDIPAVTDRTWQSLVLKADGPVLVEFWAPWCGPCRMIHPVIGELAQQYAGKLKCFQLNTDDSPSIATQYGIRSIPTIMIFINGEKKDAVIGAVPKTTLSASIEKFL
;
A
#
# COMPACT_ATOMS: atom_id res chain seq x y z
N MET A 1 8.28 -51.05 -45.43
CA MET A 1 7.61 -52.16 -44.74
C MET A 1 8.09 -52.15 -43.27
N ALA A 2 7.26 -51.75 -42.37
CA ALA A 2 7.27 -52.16 -40.97
C ALA A 2 6.17 -51.34 -40.24
N SER A 3 5.07 -52.01 -39.99
CA SER A 3 3.98 -51.63 -39.15
C SER A 3 4.41 -51.66 -37.70
N VAL A 4 4.09 -50.66 -36.89
CA VAL A 4 4.12 -50.82 -35.44
C VAL A 4 2.85 -50.24 -34.82
N THR A 5 2.27 -51.07 -34.10
CA THR A 5 1.02 -51.19 -33.45
C THR A 5 0.73 -50.12 -32.37
N LYS A 6 -0.51 -49.74 -32.38
CA LYS A 6 -1.30 -48.99 -31.41
C LYS A 6 -1.36 -49.74 -30.07
N SER A 7 -1.02 -49.10 -28.98
CA SER A 7 -1.35 -49.59 -27.64
C SER A 7 -2.24 -48.57 -26.97
N MET A 8 -3.50 -48.94 -26.80
CA MET A 8 -4.50 -48.26 -25.94
C MET A 8 -4.33 -48.84 -24.53
N ALA A 9 -4.15 -48.01 -23.56
CA ALA A 9 -4.29 -48.41 -22.17
C ALA A 9 -5.40 -47.55 -21.50
N ALA A 10 -6.27 -48.28 -20.86
CA ALA A 10 -7.57 -47.88 -20.41
C ALA A 10 -7.58 -47.03 -19.13
N LEU A 11 -8.64 -46.29 -19.05
CA LEU A 11 -9.30 -45.65 -17.90
C LEU A 11 -9.24 -46.45 -16.60
N SER A 12 -8.94 -45.73 -15.51
CA SER A 12 -9.49 -46.06 -14.20
C SER A 12 -9.71 -44.79 -13.38
N SER A 13 -10.96 -44.47 -13.16
CA SER A 13 -11.43 -43.47 -12.18
C SER A 13 -11.49 -44.15 -10.82
N PRO A 14 -11.18 -43.46 -9.71
CA PRO A 14 -11.66 -43.85 -8.40
C PRO A 14 -12.77 -42.93 -7.89
N SER A 15 -13.83 -43.56 -7.62
CA SER A 15 -15.00 -43.38 -6.78
C SER A 15 -14.99 -42.27 -5.73
N SER A 16 -16.10 -41.57 -5.75
CA SER A 16 -16.82 -40.84 -4.70
C SER A 16 -16.74 -41.55 -3.32
N SER A 17 -16.23 -40.80 -2.33
CA SER A 17 -16.46 -41.11 -0.92
C SER A 17 -17.28 -39.99 -0.27
N ARG A 18 -18.53 -40.31 0.00
CA ARG A 18 -19.48 -39.53 0.78
C ARG A 18 -19.18 -39.78 2.27
N TYR A 19 -18.87 -38.73 3.01
CA TYR A 19 -18.97 -38.75 4.45
C TYR A 19 -20.09 -37.78 4.90
N ALA A 20 -21.21 -38.40 5.19
CA ALA A 20 -22.24 -37.81 6.01
C ALA A 20 -22.00 -38.26 7.45
N THR A 21 -21.72 -37.37 8.36
CA THR A 21 -21.86 -37.59 9.79
C THR A 21 -22.67 -36.44 10.37
N SER A 22 -23.92 -36.74 10.59
CA SER A 22 -24.81 -36.01 11.47
C SER A 22 -24.41 -36.30 12.92
N VAL A 23 -24.10 -35.26 13.69
CA VAL A 23 -24.06 -35.35 15.14
C VAL A 23 -24.97 -34.26 15.70
N SER A 24 -26.15 -34.69 16.09
CA SER A 24 -27.06 -33.96 16.94
C SER A 24 -26.59 -34.08 18.39
N GLY A 25 -26.15 -32.98 18.99
CA GLY A 25 -25.90 -32.89 20.43
C GLY A 25 -26.80 -31.82 21.06
N PRO A 26 -27.31 -32.05 22.28
CA PRO A 26 -28.34 -31.20 22.88
C PRO A 26 -27.79 -29.87 23.36
N ALA A 27 -28.59 -28.82 23.18
CA ALA A 27 -28.36 -27.49 23.70
C ALA A 27 -28.33 -27.49 25.23
N MET A 28 -27.18 -27.24 25.81
CA MET A 28 -27.07 -26.97 27.24
C MET A 28 -27.07 -25.43 27.43
N MET A 29 -28.22 -24.98 27.86
CA MET A 29 -28.51 -23.58 28.18
C MET A 29 -27.90 -23.28 29.55
N THR A 30 -26.66 -22.74 29.55
CA THR A 30 -26.05 -22.21 30.77
C THR A 30 -26.47 -20.76 30.95
N LEU A 31 -27.32 -20.53 31.93
CA LEU A 31 -27.66 -19.20 32.46
C LEU A 31 -26.38 -18.55 33.05
N LEU A 32 -25.91 -17.49 32.43
CA LEU A 32 -24.88 -16.60 33.00
C LEU A 32 -25.56 -15.62 33.95
N PRO A 33 -25.01 -15.38 35.13
CA PRO A 33 -25.55 -14.38 36.05
C PRO A 33 -25.23 -12.96 35.52
N ALA A 34 -26.23 -12.09 35.62
CA ALA A 34 -26.12 -10.68 35.34
C ALA A 34 -25.10 -10.05 36.30
N VAL A 35 -23.92 -9.68 35.77
CA VAL A 35 -22.97 -8.85 36.48
C VAL A 35 -23.38 -7.40 36.31
N SER A 36 -23.91 -6.84 37.40
CA SER A 36 -24.16 -5.40 37.56
C SER A 36 -22.85 -4.65 37.46
N LEU A 37 -22.60 -3.99 36.31
CA LEU A 37 -21.49 -3.02 36.16
C LEU A 37 -21.94 -1.64 36.65
N SER A 38 -21.88 -1.44 37.95
CA SER A 38 -21.79 -0.12 38.54
C SER A 38 -20.32 0.18 38.82
N SER A 39 -19.63 0.79 37.85
CA SER A 39 -18.39 1.51 38.08
C SER A 39 -18.29 2.65 37.08
N ARG A 40 -18.89 3.76 37.45
CA ARG A 40 -18.60 5.06 36.85
C ARG A 40 -17.16 5.45 37.26
N ARG A 41 -16.17 5.03 36.47
CA ARG A 41 -14.85 5.69 36.50
C ARG A 41 -14.99 6.97 35.74
N GLY A 42 -14.95 8.09 36.51
CA GLY A 42 -14.95 9.43 35.99
C GLY A 42 -13.81 9.59 34.96
N LEU A 43 -14.15 10.10 33.81
CA LEU A 43 -13.18 10.57 32.82
C LEU A 43 -12.32 11.67 33.47
N PRO A 44 -11.01 11.71 33.24
CA PRO A 44 -10.20 12.82 33.71
C PRO A 44 -10.71 14.11 33.05
N GLU A 45 -11.11 15.06 33.93
CA GLU A 45 -11.55 16.38 33.54
C GLU A 45 -10.38 17.08 32.83
N CYS A 46 -10.45 17.22 31.52
CA CYS A 46 -9.54 18.07 30.77
C CYS A 46 -9.80 19.50 31.19
N LYS A 47 -9.00 20.03 32.13
CA LYS A 47 -9.01 21.46 32.48
C LYS A 47 -8.71 22.24 31.20
N GLY A 48 -9.76 22.87 30.68
CA GLY A 48 -9.73 23.66 29.47
C GLY A 48 -8.62 24.70 29.50
N LEU A 49 -7.86 24.77 28.43
CA LEU A 49 -6.99 25.89 28.12
C LEU A 49 -7.86 27.14 28.15
N LYS A 50 -7.66 28.03 29.16
CA LYS A 50 -8.21 29.38 29.16
C LYS A 50 -7.53 30.15 28.03
N ILE A 51 -8.22 30.28 26.90
CA ILE A 51 -7.86 31.28 25.92
C ILE A 51 -8.14 32.62 26.53
N GLN A 52 -7.10 33.32 26.96
CA GLN A 52 -7.22 34.71 27.35
C GLN A 52 -7.56 35.50 26.10
N SER A 53 -8.82 35.95 26.02
CA SER A 53 -9.24 36.95 25.07
C SER A 53 -8.53 38.26 25.41
N TYR A 54 -7.57 38.64 24.59
CA TYR A 54 -7.00 39.98 24.70
C TYR A 54 -8.07 40.98 24.29
N SER A 55 -8.61 41.65 25.33
CA SER A 55 -9.49 42.80 25.19
C SER A 55 -8.79 43.89 24.39
N LYS A 56 -9.55 44.46 23.49
CA LYS A 56 -9.34 45.64 22.68
C LYS A 56 -8.39 46.66 23.30
N LEU A 57 -7.16 46.72 22.84
CA LEU A 57 -6.34 47.93 22.98
C LEU A 57 -6.80 48.88 21.89
N SER A 58 -7.48 49.95 22.33
CA SER A 58 -7.79 51.12 21.52
C SER A 58 -6.49 51.75 21.02
N PHE A 59 -6.21 51.61 19.73
CA PHE A 59 -5.11 52.30 19.10
C PHE A 59 -5.46 53.78 18.97
N ALA A 60 -4.81 54.59 19.79
CA ALA A 60 -4.72 56.03 19.59
C ALA A 60 -4.06 56.27 18.23
N SER A 61 -4.76 57.08 17.44
CA SER A 61 -4.33 57.54 16.14
C SER A 61 -3.02 58.31 16.24
N TYR A 62 -1.89 57.68 15.85
CA TYR A 62 -0.62 58.37 15.70
C TYR A 62 -0.43 58.71 14.23
N ASN A 63 -0.61 60.00 13.90
CA ASN A 63 -0.34 60.55 12.61
C ASN A 63 1.20 60.65 12.42
N SER A 64 1.81 59.58 11.91
CA SER A 64 3.21 59.59 11.52
C SER A 64 3.30 59.71 10.02
N ARG A 65 3.66 60.92 9.56
CA ARG A 65 4.06 61.20 8.18
C ARG A 65 5.46 60.60 7.92
N TYR A 66 5.49 59.39 7.43
CA TYR A 66 6.70 58.85 6.76
C TYR A 66 6.37 58.47 5.33
N PRO A 67 7.15 58.98 4.35
CA PRO A 67 6.94 58.65 2.94
C PRO A 67 7.45 57.24 2.66
N GLY A 68 6.58 56.43 2.09
CA GLY A 68 6.91 55.42 1.11
C GLY A 68 7.96 54.37 1.46
N VAL A 69 7.68 53.46 2.46
CA VAL A 69 8.32 52.14 2.42
C VAL A 69 7.28 51.15 1.89
N SER A 70 7.46 50.85 0.59
CA SER A 70 6.78 49.76 -0.08
C SER A 70 7.05 48.47 0.72
N LYS A 71 6.11 48.03 1.56
CA LYS A 71 6.13 46.72 2.14
C LYS A 71 5.91 45.70 1.00
N ARG A 72 6.99 45.30 0.36
CA ARG A 72 7.00 44.05 -0.41
C ARG A 72 6.67 42.96 0.63
N ARG A 73 5.40 42.55 0.66
CA ARG A 73 5.01 41.29 1.27
C ARG A 73 5.74 40.21 0.48
N ALA A 74 6.90 39.80 0.95
CA ALA A 74 7.45 38.51 0.54
C ALA A 74 6.44 37.50 1.03
N ALA A 75 5.55 37.06 0.15
CA ALA A 75 4.82 35.83 0.33
C ALA A 75 5.93 34.76 0.36
N VAL A 76 6.23 34.27 1.54
CA VAL A 76 6.95 33.02 1.68
C VAL A 76 5.98 31.98 1.15
N VAL A 77 6.03 31.75 -0.15
CA VAL A 77 5.46 30.56 -0.75
C VAL A 77 6.35 29.45 -0.22
N CYS A 78 5.87 28.78 0.81
CA CYS A 78 6.41 27.50 1.22
C CYS A 78 6.01 26.55 0.09
N GLU A 79 6.75 26.57 -1.01
CA GLU A 79 6.76 25.45 -1.93
C GLU A 79 7.35 24.30 -1.12
N ALA A 80 6.44 23.50 -0.57
CA ALA A 80 6.77 22.13 -0.25
C ALA A 80 7.21 21.52 -1.57
N GLN A 81 8.50 21.55 -1.84
CA GLN A 81 9.10 20.68 -2.84
C GLN A 81 8.81 19.26 -2.33
N GLU A 82 7.65 18.75 -2.70
CA GLU A 82 7.46 17.33 -2.85
C GLU A 82 8.49 16.93 -3.91
N THR A 83 9.67 16.56 -3.48
CA THR A 83 10.55 15.70 -4.24
C THR A 83 9.85 14.34 -4.27
N ALA A 84 8.71 14.29 -4.91
CA ALA A 84 8.11 13.06 -5.36
C ALA A 84 9.14 12.49 -6.34
N LEU A 85 9.92 11.56 -5.84
CA LEU A 85 10.80 10.77 -6.67
C LEU A 85 9.90 10.04 -7.65
N ASP A 86 9.89 10.56 -8.88
CA ASP A 86 8.96 10.15 -9.91
C ASP A 86 9.36 8.73 -10.34
N ILE A 87 8.66 7.74 -9.78
CA ILE A 87 8.86 6.34 -10.13
C ILE A 87 8.14 6.12 -11.46
N PRO A 88 8.82 5.63 -12.50
CA PRO A 88 8.23 5.48 -13.81
C PRO A 88 7.04 4.51 -13.79
N ALA A 89 5.96 4.92 -14.44
CA ALA A 89 4.76 4.12 -14.58
C ALA A 89 4.92 3.06 -15.67
N VAL A 90 4.43 1.85 -15.39
CA VAL A 90 4.36 0.74 -16.34
C VAL A 90 2.91 0.46 -16.71
N THR A 91 2.68 0.18 -17.98
CA THR A 91 1.37 -0.17 -18.55
C THR A 91 1.43 -1.55 -19.21
N ASP A 92 0.28 -2.08 -19.62
CA ASP A 92 0.17 -3.34 -20.37
C ASP A 92 1.12 -3.41 -21.56
N ARG A 93 1.31 -2.27 -22.25
CA ARG A 93 2.18 -2.19 -23.45
C ARG A 93 3.67 -2.26 -23.12
N THR A 94 4.07 -1.69 -21.99
CA THR A 94 5.48 -1.58 -21.58
C THR A 94 5.91 -2.67 -20.62
N TRP A 95 4.95 -3.43 -20.07
CA TRP A 95 5.20 -4.50 -19.11
C TRP A 95 6.26 -5.50 -19.57
N GLN A 96 6.10 -6.01 -20.77
CA GLN A 96 7.02 -7.03 -21.29
C GLN A 96 8.45 -6.51 -21.43
N SER A 97 8.62 -5.26 -21.85
CA SER A 97 9.95 -4.68 -22.09
C SER A 97 10.63 -4.22 -20.81
N LEU A 98 9.86 -3.61 -19.88
CA LEU A 98 10.41 -2.99 -18.69
C LEU A 98 10.52 -3.95 -17.50
N VAL A 99 9.64 -4.95 -17.41
CA VAL A 99 9.60 -5.88 -16.29
C VAL A 99 10.09 -7.28 -16.69
N LEU A 100 9.51 -7.89 -17.73
CA LEU A 100 9.83 -9.27 -18.06
C LEU A 100 11.19 -9.43 -18.75
N LYS A 101 11.60 -8.45 -19.56
CA LYS A 101 12.91 -8.46 -20.27
C LYS A 101 13.95 -7.60 -19.57
N ALA A 102 13.71 -7.19 -18.33
CA ALA A 102 14.67 -6.38 -17.59
C ALA A 102 15.86 -7.23 -17.14
N ASP A 103 17.04 -6.67 -17.30
CA ASP A 103 18.26 -7.23 -16.73
C ASP A 103 18.30 -6.87 -15.24
N GLY A 104 18.30 -7.88 -14.37
CA GLY A 104 18.35 -7.74 -12.92
C GLY A 104 16.99 -7.62 -12.21
N PRO A 105 17.01 -7.35 -10.91
CA PRO A 105 15.80 -7.29 -10.10
C PRO A 105 14.96 -6.05 -10.38
N VAL A 106 13.66 -6.26 -10.46
CA VAL A 106 12.63 -5.24 -10.69
C VAL A 106 11.61 -5.28 -9.58
N LEU A 107 11.31 -4.16 -8.98
CA LEU A 107 10.24 -3.98 -8.02
C LEU A 107 9.07 -3.27 -8.70
N VAL A 108 7.88 -3.84 -8.60
CA VAL A 108 6.66 -3.23 -9.14
C VAL A 108 5.64 -3.07 -8.03
N GLU A 109 5.16 -1.83 -7.85
CA GLU A 109 4.04 -1.50 -6.97
C GLU A 109 2.74 -1.50 -7.77
N PHE A 110 1.78 -2.29 -7.33
CA PHE A 110 0.40 -2.28 -7.83
C PHE A 110 -0.43 -1.35 -6.95
N TRP A 111 -0.98 -0.30 -7.55
CA TRP A 111 -1.69 0.76 -6.83
C TRP A 111 -2.92 1.25 -7.61
N ALA A 112 -3.71 2.14 -7.00
CA ALA A 112 -4.77 2.88 -7.68
C ALA A 112 -4.94 4.29 -7.08
N PRO A 113 -5.48 5.27 -7.82
CA PRO A 113 -5.61 6.66 -7.36
C PRO A 113 -6.46 6.84 -6.09
N TRP A 114 -7.45 5.99 -5.91
CA TRP A 114 -8.35 5.98 -4.76
C TRP A 114 -7.77 5.27 -3.52
N CYS A 115 -6.61 4.62 -3.65
CA CYS A 115 -5.99 3.83 -2.59
C CYS A 115 -5.26 4.74 -1.57
N GLY A 116 -5.87 4.96 -0.40
CA GLY A 116 -5.26 5.73 0.68
C GLY A 116 -3.92 5.16 1.18
N PRO A 117 -3.83 3.85 1.51
CA PRO A 117 -2.59 3.23 1.96
C PRO A 117 -1.45 3.27 0.93
N CYS A 118 -1.77 3.29 -0.38
CA CYS A 118 -0.75 3.40 -1.43
C CYS A 118 0.01 4.72 -1.35
N ARG A 119 -0.67 5.82 -1.02
CA ARG A 119 -0.03 7.14 -0.86
C ARG A 119 1.05 7.17 0.23
N MET A 120 0.94 6.30 1.23
CA MET A 120 1.96 6.20 2.28
C MET A 120 3.17 5.38 1.85
N ILE A 121 3.00 4.44 0.93
CA ILE A 121 4.09 3.57 0.49
C ILE A 121 4.88 4.17 -0.69
N HIS A 122 4.27 5.04 -1.51
CA HIS A 122 4.93 5.70 -2.64
C HIS A 122 6.26 6.36 -2.26
N PRO A 123 6.34 7.22 -1.22
CA PRO A 123 7.60 7.84 -0.83
C PRO A 123 8.63 6.80 -0.37
N VAL A 124 8.19 5.73 0.29
CA VAL A 124 9.07 4.64 0.73
C VAL A 124 9.71 3.93 -0.46
N ILE A 125 8.93 3.66 -1.51
CA ILE A 125 9.46 3.03 -2.73
C ILE A 125 10.42 3.99 -3.46
N GLY A 126 10.11 5.29 -3.47
CA GLY A 126 11.02 6.31 -4.00
C GLY A 126 12.37 6.34 -3.28
N GLU A 127 12.37 6.28 -1.95
CA GLU A 127 13.59 6.17 -1.16
C GLU A 127 14.37 4.87 -1.44
N LEU A 128 13.67 3.74 -1.60
CA LEU A 128 14.30 2.47 -1.95
C LEU A 128 14.88 2.51 -3.37
N ALA A 129 14.20 3.13 -4.32
CA ALA A 129 14.70 3.33 -5.68
C ALA A 129 16.03 4.11 -5.70
N GLN A 130 16.16 5.13 -4.83
CA GLN A 130 17.43 5.86 -4.68
C GLN A 130 18.48 5.02 -3.96
N GLN A 131 18.11 4.36 -2.87
CA GLN A 131 19.03 3.55 -2.05
C GLN A 131 19.67 2.42 -2.86
N TYR A 132 18.91 1.81 -3.75
CA TYR A 132 19.34 0.69 -4.59
C TYR A 132 19.54 1.10 -6.06
N ALA A 133 19.81 2.39 -6.33
CA ALA A 133 20.04 2.89 -7.69
C ALA A 133 21.12 2.09 -8.42
N GLY A 134 20.82 1.70 -9.65
CA GLY A 134 21.70 0.86 -10.46
C GLY A 134 21.65 -0.64 -10.18
N LYS A 135 21.08 -1.07 -9.03
CA LYS A 135 20.92 -2.48 -8.69
C LYS A 135 19.48 -2.95 -8.79
N LEU A 136 18.52 -2.08 -8.50
CA LEU A 136 17.09 -2.35 -8.51
C LEU A 136 16.39 -1.35 -9.42
N LYS A 137 15.51 -1.81 -10.27
CA LYS A 137 14.59 -0.97 -11.05
C LYS A 137 13.25 -0.94 -10.35
N CYS A 138 12.72 0.24 -10.06
CA CYS A 138 11.41 0.41 -9.41
C CYS A 138 10.41 0.98 -10.41
N PHE A 139 9.21 0.41 -10.44
CA PHE A 139 8.10 0.82 -11.28
C PHE A 139 6.79 0.86 -10.50
N GLN A 140 5.83 1.64 -11.00
CA GLN A 140 4.46 1.68 -10.50
C GLN A 140 3.51 1.23 -11.61
N LEU A 141 2.51 0.40 -11.26
CA LEU A 141 1.45 -0.02 -12.15
C LEU A 141 0.10 0.36 -11.57
N ASN A 142 -0.64 1.20 -12.28
CA ASN A 142 -2.03 1.51 -11.95
C ASN A 142 -2.93 0.34 -12.35
N THR A 143 -3.61 -0.27 -11.39
CA THR A 143 -4.49 -1.42 -11.62
C THR A 143 -5.76 -1.07 -12.38
N ASP A 144 -6.19 0.21 -12.31
CA ASP A 144 -7.36 0.69 -13.05
C ASP A 144 -7.05 0.83 -14.56
N ASP A 145 -5.81 1.23 -14.89
CA ASP A 145 -5.36 1.40 -16.27
C ASP A 145 -4.88 0.08 -16.91
N SER A 146 -4.42 -0.86 -16.08
CA SER A 146 -3.84 -2.15 -16.52
C SER A 146 -4.45 -3.34 -15.79
N PRO A 147 -5.77 -3.57 -15.90
CA PRO A 147 -6.46 -4.64 -15.19
C PRO A 147 -6.06 -6.04 -15.67
N SER A 148 -5.57 -6.17 -16.90
CA SER A 148 -5.10 -7.43 -17.45
C SER A 148 -3.92 -7.98 -16.69
N ILE A 149 -2.91 -7.16 -16.41
CA ILE A 149 -1.73 -7.55 -15.62
C ILE A 149 -2.12 -7.82 -14.17
N ALA A 150 -2.94 -6.95 -13.57
CA ALA A 150 -3.42 -7.16 -12.21
C ALA A 150 -4.13 -8.53 -12.06
N THR A 151 -4.95 -8.91 -13.04
CA THR A 151 -5.62 -10.21 -13.07
C THR A 151 -4.63 -11.36 -13.30
N GLN A 152 -3.70 -11.22 -14.21
CA GLN A 152 -2.68 -12.23 -14.52
C GLN A 152 -1.83 -12.59 -13.30
N TYR A 153 -1.46 -11.60 -12.49
CA TYR A 153 -0.68 -11.81 -11.26
C TYR A 153 -1.52 -12.02 -10.01
N GLY A 154 -2.85 -12.07 -10.15
CA GLY A 154 -3.78 -12.36 -9.07
C GLY A 154 -3.81 -11.28 -7.99
N ILE A 155 -3.72 -10.00 -8.37
CA ILE A 155 -3.80 -8.88 -7.43
C ILE A 155 -5.22 -8.80 -6.88
N ARG A 156 -5.38 -9.03 -5.58
CA ARG A 156 -6.66 -9.00 -4.87
C ARG A 156 -6.78 -7.84 -3.90
N SER A 157 -5.67 -7.22 -3.57
CA SER A 157 -5.60 -6.08 -2.66
C SER A 157 -4.47 -5.15 -3.07
N ILE A 158 -4.61 -3.87 -2.78
CA ILE A 158 -3.61 -2.84 -3.03
C ILE A 158 -3.32 -2.05 -1.73
N PRO A 159 -2.07 -1.61 -1.53
CA PRO A 159 -0.91 -1.83 -2.39
C PRO A 159 -0.43 -3.28 -2.33
N THR A 160 0.09 -3.77 -3.44
CA THR A 160 0.87 -5.02 -3.50
C THR A 160 2.17 -4.71 -4.20
N ILE A 161 3.28 -5.10 -3.60
CA ILE A 161 4.62 -4.91 -4.12
C ILE A 161 5.15 -6.27 -4.55
N MET A 162 5.57 -6.41 -5.80
CA MET A 162 6.16 -7.64 -6.33
C MET A 162 7.60 -7.42 -6.78
N ILE A 163 8.44 -8.43 -6.53
CA ILE A 163 9.82 -8.45 -6.99
C ILE A 163 9.94 -9.50 -8.12
N PHE A 164 10.48 -9.04 -9.23
CA PHE A 164 10.73 -9.85 -10.41
C PHE A 164 12.24 -9.97 -10.66
N ILE A 165 12.68 -11.13 -11.10
CA ILE A 165 14.06 -11.37 -11.54
C ILE A 165 13.99 -12.17 -12.83
N ASN A 166 14.61 -11.66 -13.87
CA ASN A 166 14.62 -12.31 -15.21
C ASN A 166 13.19 -12.65 -15.70
N GLY A 167 12.23 -11.77 -15.43
CA GLY A 167 10.85 -11.95 -15.83
C GLY A 167 10.00 -12.86 -14.93
N GLU A 168 10.58 -13.50 -13.92
CA GLU A 168 9.85 -14.35 -12.98
C GLU A 168 9.52 -13.61 -11.67
N LYS A 169 8.30 -13.76 -11.18
CA LYS A 169 7.92 -13.27 -9.85
C LYS A 169 8.61 -14.12 -8.78
N LYS A 170 9.45 -13.49 -7.97
CA LYS A 170 10.18 -14.15 -6.87
C LYS A 170 9.57 -13.91 -5.50
N ASP A 171 9.04 -12.70 -5.25
CA ASP A 171 8.42 -12.36 -3.96
C ASP A 171 7.22 -11.44 -4.15
N ALA A 172 6.32 -11.41 -3.17
CA ALA A 172 5.15 -10.55 -3.17
C ALA A 172 4.82 -10.12 -1.73
N VAL A 173 4.83 -8.82 -1.51
CA VAL A 173 4.47 -8.20 -0.24
C VAL A 173 3.14 -7.49 -0.39
N ILE A 174 2.16 -7.85 0.45
CA ILE A 174 0.81 -7.33 0.37
C ILE A 174 0.59 -6.30 1.49
N GLY A 175 0.04 -5.15 1.12
CA GLY A 175 -0.30 -4.07 2.04
C GLY A 175 0.82 -3.04 2.23
N ALA A 176 0.51 -1.96 2.94
CA ALA A 176 1.46 -0.93 3.30
C ALA A 176 2.35 -1.43 4.46
N VAL A 177 3.54 -1.88 4.12
CA VAL A 177 4.52 -2.41 5.08
C VAL A 177 5.64 -1.39 5.36
N PRO A 178 6.33 -1.49 6.50
CA PRO A 178 7.48 -0.65 6.81
C PRO A 178 8.63 -0.82 5.79
N LYS A 179 9.42 0.23 5.59
CA LYS A 179 10.61 0.23 4.72
C LYS A 179 11.57 -0.93 5.02
N THR A 180 11.77 -1.25 6.30
CA THR A 180 12.63 -2.35 6.75
C THR A 180 12.21 -3.71 6.19
N THR A 181 10.90 -3.96 6.10
CA THR A 181 10.38 -5.21 5.54
C THR A 181 10.64 -5.28 4.04
N LEU A 182 10.44 -4.17 3.31
CA LEU A 182 10.74 -4.12 1.88
C LEU A 182 12.24 -4.26 1.61
N SER A 183 13.09 -3.56 2.38
CA SER A 183 14.54 -3.71 2.27
C SER A 183 14.99 -5.16 2.47
N ALA A 184 14.47 -5.83 3.49
CA ALA A 184 14.80 -7.23 3.76
C ALA A 184 14.34 -8.18 2.65
N SER A 185 13.21 -7.87 1.99
CA SER A 185 12.75 -8.66 0.81
C SER A 185 13.63 -8.39 -0.42
N ILE A 186 14.04 -7.14 -0.64
CA ILE A 186 14.89 -6.75 -1.77
C ILE A 186 16.30 -7.36 -1.63
N GLU A 187 16.88 -7.29 -0.44
CA GLU A 187 18.25 -7.76 -0.16
C GLU A 187 18.45 -9.27 -0.38
N LYS A 188 17.38 -10.05 -0.37
CA LYS A 188 17.43 -11.48 -0.71
C LYS A 188 17.78 -11.73 -2.18
N PHE A 189 17.61 -10.71 -3.03
CA PHE A 189 17.67 -10.85 -4.48
C PHE A 189 18.68 -9.91 -5.15
N LEU A 190 19.43 -9.14 -4.35
CA LEU A 190 20.54 -8.32 -4.82
C LEU A 190 21.87 -9.06 -4.70
#